data_96454da346ca20eefeda8de7ed4f39af
#
_entry.id   96454da346ca20eefeda8de7ed4f39af
#
_cell.length_a   1.000
_cell.length_b   1.000
_cell.length_c   1.000
_cell.angle_alpha   90.00
_cell.angle_beta   90.00
_cell.angle_gamma   90.00
#
_symmetry.space_group_name_H-M   'P 1'
#
loop_
_entity.id
_entity.type
_entity.pdbx_description
1 polymer ?
#
loop_
_entity_poly.entity_id
_entity_poly.type
_entity_poly.pdbx_seq_one_letter_code
_entity_poly.pdbx_strand_id
1 'polypeptide(L)'
;MLLPLLVATVGHAAWDNVLHWMIVNDPDTSIFHMHWLRMVIVYLFMWIIPSKKTKSTRSLWWWFTFSLYGWTLPAISYTVCVMLTGYRIAVSFQPFIPLLVVLQTGAVLEGYRLVGLNFAMLGTLSVWVWSPWYHKDLELWQIWAALFAATVQVLSLTKWFVILPRENTLYYMKHGVGGAILTLFFVMIIWAPENMSADFLAKPDKWLLVLTFAGIGTACKNWVISSATSRMTIDAVAIFECLHPVATLCSDIILQKDVFEYEDIVTVTLLAIGWILYPKRNI
;
A
#
# COMPACT_ATOMS: atom_id res chain seq x y z
N MET A 1 -17.14 -10.45 -0.38
CA MET A 1 -15.68 -10.17 -0.33
C MET A 1 -15.29 -8.80 -0.90
N LEU A 2 -16.02 -8.24 -1.86
CA LEU A 2 -15.72 -6.95 -2.51
C LEU A 2 -15.85 -5.75 -1.56
N LEU A 3 -16.97 -5.60 -0.85
CA LEU A 3 -17.22 -4.47 0.02
C LEU A 3 -16.22 -4.36 1.18
N PRO A 4 -15.90 -5.42 1.93
CA PRO A 4 -14.85 -5.36 2.95
C PRO A 4 -13.49 -4.97 2.38
N LEU A 5 -13.16 -5.41 1.18
CA LEU A 5 -11.90 -5.06 0.54
C LEU A 5 -11.88 -3.58 0.14
N LEU A 6 -12.97 -3.06 -0.45
CA LEU A 6 -13.07 -1.65 -0.82
C LEU A 6 -12.93 -0.76 0.44
N VAL A 7 -13.67 -1.06 1.50
CA VAL A 7 -13.58 -0.32 2.77
C VAL A 7 -12.17 -0.38 3.34
N ALA A 8 -11.55 -1.57 3.31
CA ALA A 8 -10.18 -1.74 3.78
C ALA A 8 -9.16 -0.97 2.92
N THR A 9 -9.38 -0.90 1.60
CA THR A 9 -8.50 -0.15 0.69
C THR A 9 -8.67 1.35 0.88
N VAL A 10 -9.89 1.86 1.06
CA VAL A 10 -10.14 3.27 1.39
C VAL A 10 -9.48 3.65 2.72
N GLY A 11 -9.63 2.82 3.76
CA GLY A 11 -8.96 3.05 5.03
C GLY A 11 -7.43 3.02 4.90
N HIS A 12 -6.88 2.11 4.08
CA HIS A 12 -5.45 2.07 3.81
C HIS A 12 -4.98 3.33 3.05
N ALA A 13 -5.73 3.77 2.04
CA ALA A 13 -5.42 4.94 1.23
C ALA A 13 -5.52 6.27 2.03
N ALA A 14 -6.26 6.30 3.12
CA ALA A 14 -6.25 7.44 4.05
C ALA A 14 -4.85 7.77 4.58
N TRP A 15 -3.91 6.81 4.53
CA TRP A 15 -2.50 7.03 4.83
C TRP A 15 -1.84 8.06 3.90
N ASP A 16 -2.19 8.04 2.63
CA ASP A 16 -1.63 8.99 1.65
C ASP A 16 -2.04 10.43 2.00
N ASN A 17 -3.27 10.59 2.48
CA ASN A 17 -3.76 11.88 2.97
C ASN A 17 -3.03 12.34 4.24
N VAL A 18 -2.72 11.41 5.15
CA VAL A 18 -1.90 11.73 6.34
C VAL A 18 -0.53 12.20 5.91
N LEU A 19 0.12 11.48 4.98
CA LEU A 19 1.43 11.86 4.44
C LEU A 19 1.39 13.25 3.79
N HIS A 20 0.39 13.50 2.96
CA HIS A 20 0.24 14.81 2.30
C HIS A 20 0.04 15.93 3.31
N TRP A 21 -0.88 15.73 4.25
CA TRP A 21 -1.14 16.72 5.30
C TRP A 21 0.11 17.05 6.10
N MET A 22 0.90 16.05 6.45
CA MET A 22 2.15 16.24 7.19
C MET A 22 3.18 17.02 6.39
N ILE A 23 3.40 16.67 5.13
CA ILE A 23 4.37 17.36 4.27
C ILE A 23 4.01 18.85 4.15
N VAL A 24 2.72 19.19 4.10
CA VAL A 24 2.25 20.56 3.89
C VAL A 24 2.18 21.35 5.19
N ASN A 25 1.68 20.74 6.28
CA ASN A 25 1.30 21.47 7.50
C ASN A 25 2.23 21.25 8.69
N ASP A 26 3.01 20.18 8.68
CA ASP A 26 3.91 19.83 9.77
C ASP A 26 5.21 19.20 9.24
N PRO A 27 6.00 19.97 8.47
CA PRO A 27 7.24 19.47 7.86
C PRO A 27 8.30 19.04 8.88
N ASP A 28 8.19 19.52 10.12
CA ASP A 28 9.12 19.18 11.19
C ASP A 28 8.86 17.80 11.79
N THR A 29 7.66 17.27 11.63
CA THR A 29 7.36 15.90 12.10
C THR A 29 7.90 14.86 11.13
N SER A 30 8.70 13.94 11.65
CA SER A 30 9.26 12.87 10.84
C SER A 30 8.20 11.93 10.32
N ILE A 31 8.10 11.82 8.98
CA ILE A 31 7.19 10.89 8.30
C ILE A 31 7.46 9.44 8.73
N PHE A 32 8.71 9.08 9.04
CA PHE A 32 9.07 7.75 9.53
C PHE A 32 8.47 7.45 10.90
N HIS A 33 8.37 8.44 11.80
CA HIS A 33 7.67 8.29 13.08
C HIS A 33 6.20 7.96 12.88
N MET A 34 5.55 8.68 11.98
CA MET A 34 4.13 8.46 11.68
C MET A 34 3.92 7.11 11.02
N HIS A 35 4.82 6.69 10.15
CA HIS A 35 4.76 5.36 9.56
C HIS A 35 4.94 4.27 10.61
N TRP A 36 5.88 4.45 11.51
CA TRP A 36 6.09 3.55 12.65
C TRP A 36 4.82 3.45 13.53
N LEU A 37 4.24 4.59 13.90
CA LEU A 37 3.01 4.63 14.70
C LEU A 37 1.84 3.93 13.98
N ARG A 38 1.69 4.15 12.67
CA ARG A 38 0.72 3.43 11.87
C ARG A 38 0.93 1.92 11.97
N MET A 39 2.18 1.45 11.86
CA MET A 39 2.48 0.01 11.95
C MET A 39 2.19 -0.56 13.35
N VAL A 40 2.38 0.22 14.41
CA VAL A 40 1.97 -0.16 15.77
C VAL A 40 0.45 -0.33 15.83
N ILE A 41 -0.32 0.60 15.29
CA ILE A 41 -1.77 0.50 15.22
C ILE A 41 -2.19 -0.74 14.42
N VAL A 42 -1.60 -0.96 13.24
CA VAL A 42 -1.84 -2.17 12.41
C VAL A 42 -1.60 -3.44 13.22
N TYR A 43 -0.48 -3.50 13.93
CA TYR A 43 -0.11 -4.64 14.75
C TYR A 43 -1.14 -4.93 15.84
N LEU A 44 -1.53 -3.91 16.60
CA LEU A 44 -2.53 -4.06 17.66
C LEU A 44 -3.86 -4.56 17.11
N PHE A 45 -4.35 -3.99 16.01
CA PHE A 45 -5.59 -4.43 15.40
C PHE A 45 -5.50 -5.85 14.80
N MET A 46 -4.38 -6.21 14.19
CA MET A 46 -4.20 -7.57 13.68
C MET A 46 -4.23 -8.62 14.79
N TRP A 47 -3.79 -8.28 16.01
CA TRP A 47 -3.84 -9.22 17.15
C TRP A 47 -5.25 -9.48 17.66
N ILE A 48 -6.19 -8.58 17.46
CA ILE A 48 -7.61 -8.80 17.79
C ILE A 48 -8.22 -9.88 16.87
N ILE A 49 -7.73 -9.99 15.63
CA ILE A 49 -8.24 -10.99 14.69
C ILE A 49 -7.69 -12.38 15.06
N PRO A 50 -8.54 -13.39 15.31
CA PRO A 50 -8.06 -14.71 15.70
C PRO A 50 -7.26 -15.37 14.57
N SER A 51 -6.13 -15.96 14.91
CA SER A 51 -5.32 -16.76 13.98
C SER A 51 -4.91 -18.07 14.63
N LYS A 52 -4.81 -19.13 13.84
CA LYS A 52 -4.31 -20.42 14.34
C LYS A 52 -2.84 -20.24 14.78
N LYS A 53 -2.56 -20.64 16.02
CA LYS A 53 -1.18 -20.67 16.52
C LYS A 53 -0.41 -21.77 15.81
N THR A 54 0.74 -21.43 15.23
CA THR A 54 1.64 -22.40 14.61
C THR A 54 2.95 -22.37 15.37
N LYS A 55 3.49 -23.54 15.73
CA LYS A 55 4.86 -23.62 16.19
C LYS A 55 5.78 -23.37 14.99
N SER A 56 6.33 -22.17 14.89
CA SER A 56 7.29 -21.86 13.86
C SER A 56 8.68 -22.38 14.27
N THR A 57 9.28 -23.17 13.41
CA THR A 57 10.68 -23.62 13.51
C THR A 57 11.64 -22.66 12.83
N ARG A 58 11.15 -21.52 12.36
CA ARG A 58 11.95 -20.55 11.62
C ARG A 58 12.93 -19.82 12.53
N SER A 59 14.15 -19.57 12.03
CA SER A 59 15.19 -18.83 12.75
C SER A 59 14.83 -17.36 12.93
N LEU A 60 15.45 -16.69 13.91
CA LEU A 60 15.32 -15.23 14.10
C LEU A 60 15.76 -14.47 12.84
N TRP A 61 16.81 -14.93 12.16
CA TRP A 61 17.28 -14.35 10.92
C TRP A 61 16.24 -14.42 9.82
N TRP A 62 15.49 -15.52 9.72
CA TRP A 62 14.38 -15.64 8.77
C TRP A 62 13.27 -14.63 9.08
N TRP A 63 12.92 -14.45 10.35
CA TRP A 63 11.91 -13.46 10.76
C TRP A 63 12.38 -12.04 10.46
N PHE A 64 13.64 -11.73 10.74
CA PHE A 64 14.22 -10.42 10.43
C PHE A 64 14.18 -10.14 8.92
N THR A 65 14.67 -11.05 8.08
CA THR A 65 14.65 -10.87 6.62
C THR A 65 13.24 -10.81 6.07
N PHE A 66 12.33 -11.62 6.60
CA PHE A 66 10.91 -11.58 6.23
C PHE A 66 10.27 -10.24 6.55
N SER A 67 10.49 -9.67 7.73
CA SER A 67 9.98 -8.37 8.15
C SER A 67 10.61 -7.23 7.34
N LEU A 68 11.91 -7.30 7.11
CA LEU A 68 12.64 -6.28 6.35
C LEU A 68 12.14 -6.21 4.90
N TYR A 69 12.15 -7.33 4.19
CA TYR A 69 11.78 -7.36 2.77
C TYR A 69 10.26 -7.34 2.55
N GLY A 70 9.49 -7.87 3.48
CA GLY A 70 8.05 -7.96 3.35
C GLY A 70 7.30 -6.69 3.72
N TRP A 71 7.85 -5.89 4.64
CA TRP A 71 7.13 -4.75 5.21
C TRP A 71 7.94 -3.47 5.25
N THR A 72 9.16 -3.54 5.79
CA THR A 72 9.95 -2.34 6.07
C THR A 72 10.44 -1.68 4.79
N LEU A 73 11.07 -2.44 3.88
CA LEU A 73 11.57 -1.88 2.61
C LEU A 73 10.47 -1.34 1.71
N PRO A 74 9.32 -2.04 1.49
CA PRO A 74 8.21 -1.46 0.75
C PRO A 74 7.67 -0.17 1.38
N ALA A 75 7.58 -0.14 2.70
CA ALA A 75 7.12 1.02 3.43
C ALA A 75 8.07 2.22 3.27
N ILE A 76 9.38 2.00 3.46
CA ILE A 76 10.40 3.04 3.32
C ILE A 76 10.46 3.52 1.86
N SER A 77 10.51 2.62 0.89
CA SER A 77 10.60 2.99 -0.53
C SER A 77 9.39 3.81 -0.97
N TYR A 78 8.19 3.44 -0.54
CA TYR A 78 6.98 4.21 -0.82
C TYR A 78 7.01 5.57 -0.13
N THR A 79 7.37 5.63 1.16
CA THR A 79 7.45 6.89 1.91
C THR A 79 8.47 7.84 1.29
N VAL A 80 9.66 7.35 0.94
CA VAL A 80 10.69 8.15 0.25
C VAL A 80 10.19 8.61 -1.12
N CYS A 81 9.50 7.76 -1.87
CA CYS A 81 8.89 8.14 -3.13
C CYS A 81 7.90 9.29 -2.92
N VAL A 82 7.01 9.20 -1.94
CA VAL A 82 6.04 10.28 -1.63
C VAL A 82 6.74 11.57 -1.26
N MET A 83 7.82 11.52 -0.47
CA MET A 83 8.62 12.71 -0.12
C MET A 83 9.25 13.39 -1.35
N LEU A 84 9.75 12.58 -2.28
CA LEU A 84 10.46 13.07 -3.46
C LEU A 84 9.53 13.54 -4.58
N THR A 85 8.37 12.88 -4.76
CA THR A 85 7.50 13.07 -5.93
C THR A 85 6.13 13.63 -5.59
N GLY A 86 5.76 13.60 -4.31
CA GLY A 86 4.39 13.81 -3.86
C GLY A 86 3.55 12.53 -3.89
N TYR A 87 2.54 12.48 -3.02
CA TYR A 87 1.71 11.26 -2.84
C TYR A 87 0.91 10.88 -4.09
N ARG A 88 0.42 11.87 -4.83
CA ARG A 88 -0.40 11.63 -6.04
C ARG A 88 0.39 10.89 -7.11
N ILE A 89 1.65 11.27 -7.32
CA ILE A 89 2.53 10.59 -8.26
C ILE A 89 2.85 9.17 -7.75
N ALA A 90 3.21 9.03 -6.48
CA ALA A 90 3.52 7.72 -5.90
C ALA A 90 2.32 6.75 -6.03
N VAL A 91 1.10 7.22 -5.77
CA VAL A 91 -0.13 6.42 -5.88
C VAL A 91 -0.44 6.06 -7.34
N SER A 92 -0.19 6.96 -8.29
CA SER A 92 -0.47 6.71 -9.71
C SER A 92 0.33 5.55 -10.31
N PHE A 93 1.42 5.12 -9.66
CA PHE A 93 2.20 3.95 -10.07
C PHE A 93 1.71 2.62 -9.49
N GLN A 94 0.82 2.62 -8.51
CA GLN A 94 0.31 1.39 -7.91
C GLN A 94 -0.34 0.43 -8.94
N PRO A 95 -1.10 0.90 -9.96
CA PRO A 95 -1.64 0.03 -11.00
C PRO A 95 -0.58 -0.67 -11.87
N PHE A 96 0.70 -0.25 -11.84
CA PHE A 96 1.78 -1.00 -12.49
C PHE A 96 2.16 -2.28 -11.73
N ILE A 97 1.81 -2.40 -10.45
CA ILE A 97 2.15 -3.58 -9.65
C ILE A 97 1.63 -4.88 -10.28
N PRO A 98 0.37 -5.00 -10.75
CA PRO A 98 -0.09 -6.20 -11.43
C PRO A 98 0.74 -6.54 -12.68
N LEU A 99 1.08 -5.54 -13.50
CA LEU A 99 1.92 -5.74 -14.68
C LEU A 99 3.31 -6.27 -14.30
N LEU A 100 3.95 -5.66 -13.31
CA LEU A 100 5.28 -6.07 -12.84
C LEU A 100 5.24 -7.49 -12.23
N VAL A 101 4.16 -7.84 -11.53
CA VAL A 101 3.96 -9.20 -11.00
C VAL A 101 3.86 -10.21 -12.14
N VAL A 102 3.09 -9.91 -13.18
CA VAL A 102 2.96 -10.77 -14.36
C VAL A 102 4.31 -10.96 -15.05
N LEU A 103 5.05 -9.89 -15.27
CA LEU A 103 6.40 -9.94 -15.86
C LEU A 103 7.36 -10.78 -15.01
N GLN A 104 7.33 -10.61 -13.69
CA GLN A 104 8.22 -11.34 -12.78
C GLN A 104 7.87 -12.83 -12.66
N THR A 105 6.59 -13.16 -12.69
CA THR A 105 6.13 -14.55 -12.55
C THR A 105 6.10 -15.31 -13.86
N GLY A 106 6.23 -14.62 -14.98
CA GLY A 106 6.08 -15.21 -16.32
C GLY A 106 4.66 -15.71 -16.57
N ALA A 107 3.65 -15.17 -15.86
CA ALA A 107 2.27 -15.61 -16.02
C ALA A 107 1.75 -15.28 -17.42
N VAL A 108 1.20 -16.29 -18.10
CA VAL A 108 0.53 -16.11 -19.39
C VAL A 108 -0.85 -15.52 -19.12
N LEU A 109 -1.10 -14.35 -19.70
CA LEU A 109 -2.39 -13.68 -19.61
C LEU A 109 -3.20 -13.92 -20.87
N GLU A 110 -4.39 -14.48 -20.72
CA GLU A 110 -5.31 -14.75 -21.80
C GLU A 110 -6.70 -14.20 -21.51
N GLY A 111 -7.46 -13.92 -22.56
CA GLY A 111 -8.86 -13.52 -22.50
C GLY A 111 -9.09 -12.31 -21.58
N TYR A 112 -10.02 -12.44 -20.65
CA TYR A 112 -10.43 -11.33 -19.75
C TYR A 112 -9.31 -10.81 -18.84
N ARG A 113 -8.30 -11.63 -18.52
CA ARG A 113 -7.15 -11.16 -17.71
C ARG A 113 -6.33 -10.13 -18.46
N LEU A 114 -6.04 -10.39 -19.73
CA LEU A 114 -5.31 -9.44 -20.57
C LEU A 114 -6.13 -8.17 -20.78
N VAL A 115 -7.43 -8.29 -21.05
CA VAL A 115 -8.33 -7.16 -21.21
C VAL A 115 -8.38 -6.32 -19.91
N GLY A 116 -8.56 -6.97 -18.75
CA GLY A 116 -8.59 -6.30 -17.46
C GLY A 116 -7.29 -5.55 -17.14
N LEU A 117 -6.13 -6.17 -17.42
CA LEU A 117 -4.84 -5.51 -17.23
C LEU A 117 -4.67 -4.29 -18.15
N ASN A 118 -5.10 -4.41 -19.42
CA ASN A 118 -5.04 -3.27 -20.36
C ASN A 118 -5.90 -2.09 -19.88
N PHE A 119 -7.11 -2.34 -19.38
CA PHE A 119 -7.94 -1.27 -18.80
C PHE A 119 -7.30 -0.64 -17.55
N ALA A 120 -6.68 -1.44 -16.69
CA ALA A 120 -5.94 -0.92 -15.54
C ALA A 120 -4.76 -0.04 -15.98
N MET A 121 -4.02 -0.44 -17.01
CA MET A 121 -2.93 0.36 -17.59
C MET A 121 -3.42 1.64 -18.24
N LEU A 122 -4.52 1.59 -18.98
CA LEU A 122 -5.14 2.78 -19.57
C LEU A 122 -5.62 3.75 -18.48
N GLY A 123 -6.21 3.22 -17.39
CA GLY A 123 -6.58 4.04 -16.24
C GLY A 123 -5.37 4.72 -15.58
N THR A 124 -4.24 4.02 -15.46
CA THR A 124 -3.00 4.64 -14.98
C THR A 124 -2.48 5.71 -15.93
N LEU A 125 -2.46 5.43 -17.22
CA LEU A 125 -2.02 6.40 -18.23
C LEU A 125 -2.93 7.62 -18.28
N SER A 126 -4.25 7.46 -18.07
CA SER A 126 -5.18 8.58 -18.03
C SER A 126 -4.90 9.53 -16.85
N VAL A 127 -4.51 9.00 -15.68
CA VAL A 127 -4.01 9.85 -14.58
C VAL A 127 -2.86 10.73 -15.05
N TRP A 128 -1.97 10.19 -15.88
CA TRP A 128 -0.77 10.89 -16.32
C TRP A 128 -1.02 11.92 -17.42
N VAL A 129 -2.03 11.69 -18.26
CA VAL A 129 -2.27 12.52 -19.43
C VAL A 129 -3.27 13.64 -19.13
N TRP A 130 -4.24 13.39 -18.25
CA TRP A 130 -5.41 14.26 -18.14
C TRP A 130 -5.65 14.82 -16.73
N SER A 131 -5.02 14.27 -15.70
CA SER A 131 -5.26 14.79 -14.37
C SER A 131 -4.56 16.14 -14.15
N PRO A 132 -5.21 17.14 -13.55
CA PRO A 132 -4.57 18.36 -13.07
C PRO A 132 -3.48 18.10 -12.02
N TRP A 133 -3.39 16.87 -11.54
CA TRP A 133 -2.25 16.39 -10.77
C TRP A 133 -0.92 16.54 -11.51
N TYR A 134 -0.97 16.76 -12.82
CA TYR A 134 0.15 16.68 -13.75
C TYR A 134 0.73 18.02 -14.18
N HIS A 135 0.18 19.14 -13.75
CA HIS A 135 0.65 20.46 -14.17
C HIS A 135 1.98 20.90 -13.58
N LYS A 136 2.71 20.01 -12.91
CA LYS A 136 4.11 20.22 -12.57
C LYS A 136 4.96 19.39 -13.51
N ASP A 137 5.96 20.03 -14.13
CA ASP A 137 6.97 19.36 -14.95
C ASP A 137 7.56 18.18 -14.17
N LEU A 138 7.14 16.97 -14.55
CA LEU A 138 7.69 15.75 -13.97
C LEU A 138 9.10 15.55 -14.50
N GLU A 139 10.05 15.56 -13.60
CA GLU A 139 11.40 15.19 -13.91
C GLU A 139 11.53 13.66 -14.06
N LEU A 140 12.36 13.23 -15.00
CA LEU A 140 12.58 11.81 -15.30
C LEU A 140 12.96 10.98 -14.06
N TRP A 141 13.73 11.56 -13.14
CA TRP A 141 14.13 10.89 -11.91
C TRP A 141 12.95 10.58 -10.97
N GLN A 142 11.89 11.41 -10.97
CA GLN A 142 10.67 11.18 -10.19
C GLN A 142 9.93 9.93 -10.69
N ILE A 143 9.85 9.77 -12.01
CA ILE A 143 9.31 8.57 -12.64
C ILE A 143 10.09 7.33 -12.20
N TRP A 144 11.42 7.40 -12.22
CA TRP A 144 12.27 6.30 -11.77
C TRP A 144 12.09 5.99 -10.29
N ALA A 145 11.97 7.00 -9.43
CA ALA A 145 11.71 6.79 -8.00
C ALA A 145 10.38 6.04 -7.77
N ALA A 146 9.33 6.43 -8.49
CA ALA A 146 8.02 5.79 -8.38
C ALA A 146 8.02 4.35 -8.92
N LEU A 147 8.67 4.10 -10.06
CA LEU A 147 8.85 2.75 -10.60
C LEU A 147 9.69 1.87 -9.65
N PHE A 148 10.73 2.43 -9.05
CA PHE A 148 11.54 1.72 -8.06
C PHE A 148 10.69 1.32 -6.84
N ALA A 149 9.91 2.24 -6.29
CA ALA A 149 9.01 1.94 -5.16
C ALA A 149 7.99 0.85 -5.52
N ALA A 150 7.37 0.91 -6.70
CA ALA A 150 6.46 -0.11 -7.20
C ALA A 150 7.18 -1.48 -7.34
N THR A 151 8.41 -1.49 -7.87
CA THR A 151 9.21 -2.71 -8.01
C THR A 151 9.53 -3.34 -6.65
N VAL A 152 9.89 -2.54 -5.65
CA VAL A 152 10.13 -3.04 -4.28
C VAL A 152 8.86 -3.67 -3.70
N GLN A 153 7.69 -3.08 -3.94
CA GLN A 153 6.42 -3.65 -3.50
C GLN A 153 6.11 -4.97 -4.21
N VAL A 154 6.38 -5.08 -5.50
CA VAL A 154 6.23 -6.34 -6.26
C VAL A 154 7.14 -7.43 -5.72
N LEU A 155 8.41 -7.12 -5.46
CA LEU A 155 9.35 -8.08 -4.88
C LEU A 155 8.88 -8.56 -3.50
N SER A 156 8.28 -7.69 -2.72
CA SER A 156 7.67 -8.04 -1.44
C SER A 156 6.49 -8.99 -1.61
N LEU A 157 5.54 -8.64 -2.47
CA LEU A 157 4.35 -9.45 -2.75
C LEU A 157 4.73 -10.86 -3.25
N THR A 158 5.64 -10.94 -4.22
CA THR A 158 6.05 -12.22 -4.81
C THR A 158 6.76 -13.11 -3.80
N LYS A 159 7.64 -12.55 -2.96
CA LYS A 159 8.27 -13.30 -1.88
C LYS A 159 7.27 -13.81 -0.85
N TRP A 160 6.27 -13.03 -0.51
CA TRP A 160 5.23 -13.47 0.41
C TRP A 160 4.48 -14.68 -0.11
N PHE A 161 4.08 -14.67 -1.38
CA PHE A 161 3.36 -15.79 -1.96
C PHE A 161 4.18 -17.08 -2.03
N VAL A 162 5.51 -16.95 -2.19
CA VAL A 162 6.41 -18.11 -2.26
C VAL A 162 6.78 -18.63 -0.87
N ILE A 163 6.93 -17.73 0.09
CA ILE A 163 7.50 -18.06 1.42
C ILE A 163 6.42 -18.38 2.45
N LEU A 164 5.23 -17.76 2.31
CA LEU A 164 4.15 -17.92 3.30
C LEU A 164 3.43 -19.25 3.12
N PRO A 165 3.34 -20.05 4.19
CA PRO A 165 2.47 -21.20 4.21
C PRO A 165 1.00 -20.74 4.04
N ARG A 166 0.31 -21.25 3.02
CA ARG A 166 -1.07 -20.87 2.71
C ARG A 166 -2.04 -21.07 3.87
N GLU A 167 -1.76 -22.02 4.74
CA GLU A 167 -2.64 -22.37 5.86
C GLU A 167 -2.62 -21.39 7.04
N ASN A 168 -1.54 -20.59 7.18
CA ASN A 168 -1.31 -19.72 8.33
C ASN A 168 -0.82 -18.33 7.97
N THR A 169 -1.19 -17.83 6.80
CA THR A 169 -0.72 -16.55 6.27
C THR A 169 -0.91 -15.41 7.28
N LEU A 170 -2.07 -15.34 7.95
CA LEU A 170 -2.35 -14.30 8.93
C LEU A 170 -1.39 -14.32 10.13
N TYR A 171 -1.01 -15.51 10.61
CA TYR A 171 -0.04 -15.64 11.69
C TYR A 171 1.32 -15.05 11.30
N TYR A 172 1.81 -15.40 10.10
CA TYR A 172 3.08 -14.87 9.60
C TYR A 172 3.02 -13.36 9.34
N MET A 173 1.90 -12.86 8.82
CA MET A 173 1.71 -11.43 8.63
C MET A 173 1.78 -10.65 9.95
N LYS A 174 1.14 -11.13 11.02
CA LYS A 174 1.22 -10.51 12.35
C LYS A 174 2.66 -10.39 12.83
N HIS A 175 3.42 -11.47 12.74
CA HIS A 175 4.83 -11.46 13.15
C HIS A 175 5.71 -10.62 12.22
N GLY A 176 5.41 -10.59 10.92
CA GLY A 176 6.07 -9.72 9.95
C GLY A 176 5.89 -8.24 10.28
N VAL A 177 4.65 -7.83 10.60
CA VAL A 177 4.37 -6.46 11.06
C VAL A 177 5.09 -6.14 12.36
N GLY A 178 5.09 -7.08 13.33
CA GLY A 178 5.83 -6.89 14.58
C GLY A 178 7.33 -6.69 14.37
N GLY A 179 7.94 -7.47 13.48
CA GLY A 179 9.34 -7.27 13.11
C GLY A 179 9.57 -5.96 12.34
N ALA A 180 8.61 -5.53 11.51
CA ALA A 180 8.70 -4.25 10.82
C ALA A 180 8.68 -3.06 11.80
N ILE A 181 7.92 -3.12 12.88
CA ILE A 181 7.94 -2.10 13.93
C ILE A 181 9.36 -1.95 14.51
N LEU A 182 10.03 -3.07 14.80
CA LEU A 182 11.39 -3.05 15.31
C LEU A 182 12.38 -2.47 14.28
N THR A 183 12.30 -2.91 13.03
CA THR A 183 13.22 -2.42 11.99
C THR A 183 12.98 -0.95 11.66
N LEU A 184 11.73 -0.48 11.61
CA LEU A 184 11.41 0.94 11.45
C LEU A 184 11.85 1.78 12.63
N PHE A 185 11.77 1.24 13.86
CA PHE A 185 12.28 1.92 15.05
C PHE A 185 13.78 2.19 14.93
N PHE A 186 14.57 1.22 14.48
CA PHE A 186 16.00 1.44 14.22
C PHE A 186 16.24 2.46 13.10
N VAL A 187 15.46 2.43 12.03
CA VAL A 187 15.54 3.44 10.96
C VAL A 187 15.27 4.84 11.51
N MET A 188 14.27 5.00 12.38
CA MET A 188 13.97 6.27 13.03
C MET A 188 15.15 6.79 13.85
N ILE A 189 15.75 5.95 14.69
CA ILE A 189 16.89 6.33 15.53
C ILE A 189 18.08 6.81 14.68
N ILE A 190 18.31 6.15 13.54
CA ILE A 190 19.46 6.46 12.68
C ILE A 190 19.20 7.71 11.84
N TRP A 191 17.98 7.87 11.32
CA TRP A 191 17.68 8.88 10.30
C TRP A 191 17.05 10.17 10.84
N ALA A 192 16.37 10.10 11.97
CA ALA A 192 15.66 11.24 12.54
C ALA A 192 15.72 11.27 14.07
N PRO A 193 16.92 11.20 14.70
CA PRO A 193 17.05 11.16 16.14
C PRO A 193 16.53 12.43 16.83
N GLU A 194 16.63 13.59 16.17
CA GLU A 194 16.25 14.88 16.70
C GLU A 194 14.72 15.08 16.77
N ASN A 195 13.97 14.36 15.94
CA ASN A 195 12.52 14.48 15.85
C ASN A 195 11.77 13.43 16.68
N MET A 196 12.45 12.74 17.58
CA MET A 196 11.82 11.78 18.51
C MET A 196 11.14 12.47 19.71
N SER A 197 10.77 13.74 19.61
CA SER A 197 10.02 14.40 20.66
C SER A 197 8.59 13.81 20.73
N ALA A 198 8.11 13.59 21.94
CA ALA A 198 6.73 13.16 22.17
C ALA A 198 5.69 14.25 21.84
N ASP A 199 6.14 15.42 21.40
CA ASP A 199 5.31 16.59 21.13
C ASP A 199 4.28 16.33 20.01
N PHE A 200 4.59 15.42 19.08
CA PHE A 200 3.63 15.02 18.08
C PHE A 200 2.41 14.29 18.67
N LEU A 201 2.56 13.59 19.81
CA LEU A 201 1.45 12.95 20.51
C LEU A 201 0.60 13.95 21.29
N ALA A 202 1.18 15.11 21.62
CA ALA A 202 0.49 16.17 22.34
C ALA A 202 -0.39 17.06 21.45
N LYS A 203 -0.26 16.95 20.11
CA LYS A 203 -1.12 17.64 19.17
C LYS A 203 -2.43 16.85 19.03
N PRO A 204 -3.56 17.27 19.65
CA PRO A 204 -4.78 16.46 19.78
C PRO A 204 -5.63 16.40 18.53
N ASP A 205 -5.08 16.63 17.38
CA ASP A 205 -5.81 16.96 16.20
C ASP A 205 -6.31 15.75 15.39
N LYS A 206 -7.19 16.07 14.46
CA LYS A 206 -7.90 15.16 13.55
C LYS A 206 -6.99 14.12 12.87
N TRP A 207 -5.68 14.41 12.73
CA TRP A 207 -4.72 13.52 12.10
C TRP A 207 -4.52 12.20 12.85
N LEU A 208 -4.60 12.19 14.20
CA LEU A 208 -4.50 10.94 14.97
C LEU A 208 -5.70 10.02 14.68
N LEU A 209 -6.88 10.61 14.50
CA LEU A 209 -8.07 9.87 14.08
C LEU A 209 -7.88 9.27 12.69
N VAL A 210 -7.39 10.08 11.73
CA VAL A 210 -7.14 9.63 10.35
C VAL A 210 -6.04 8.57 10.32
N LEU A 211 -4.98 8.74 11.09
CA LEU A 211 -3.91 7.76 11.24
C LEU A 211 -4.43 6.43 11.82
N THR A 212 -5.30 6.50 12.83
CA THR A 212 -5.94 5.31 13.41
C THR A 212 -6.80 4.62 12.38
N PHE A 213 -7.60 5.37 11.62
CA PHE A 213 -8.42 4.84 10.52
C PHE A 213 -7.56 4.20 9.43
N ALA A 214 -6.45 4.84 9.04
CA ALA A 214 -5.49 4.29 8.09
C ALA A 214 -4.81 3.01 8.60
N GLY A 215 -4.50 2.95 9.89
CA GLY A 215 -3.94 1.75 10.53
C GLY A 215 -4.94 0.59 10.54
N ILE A 216 -6.19 0.86 10.92
CA ILE A 216 -7.28 -0.13 10.89
C ILE A 216 -7.51 -0.61 9.45
N GLY A 217 -7.61 0.30 8.48
CA GLY A 217 -7.78 -0.02 7.07
C GLY A 217 -6.66 -0.93 6.55
N THR A 218 -5.41 -0.61 6.90
CA THR A 218 -4.25 -1.44 6.57
C THR A 218 -4.33 -2.83 7.20
N ALA A 219 -4.73 -2.94 8.47
CA ALA A 219 -4.91 -4.23 9.14
C ALA A 219 -6.01 -5.06 8.46
N CYS A 220 -7.14 -4.44 8.10
CA CYS A 220 -8.23 -5.06 7.35
C CYS A 220 -7.78 -5.50 5.95
N LYS A 221 -7.03 -4.66 5.22
CA LYS A 221 -6.46 -5.01 3.91
C LYS A 221 -5.58 -6.25 4.02
N ASN A 222 -4.69 -6.28 5.00
CA ASN A 222 -3.81 -7.41 5.25
C ASN A 222 -4.58 -8.70 5.59
N TRP A 223 -5.64 -8.59 6.39
CA TRP A 223 -6.50 -9.73 6.69
C TRP A 223 -7.21 -10.26 5.44
N VAL A 224 -7.78 -9.38 4.62
CA VAL A 224 -8.44 -9.77 3.37
C VAL A 224 -7.44 -10.41 2.40
N ILE A 225 -6.25 -9.81 2.23
CA ILE A 225 -5.18 -10.37 1.41
C ILE A 225 -4.77 -11.76 1.94
N SER A 226 -4.56 -11.92 3.25
CA SER A 226 -4.20 -13.22 3.84
C SER A 226 -5.26 -14.30 3.57
N SER A 227 -6.53 -13.91 3.58
CA SER A 227 -7.63 -14.81 3.26
C SER A 227 -7.74 -15.12 1.76
N ALA A 228 -7.31 -14.20 0.91
CA ALA A 228 -7.31 -14.35 -0.54
C ALA A 228 -6.13 -15.22 -1.03
N THR A 229 -4.96 -15.15 -0.38
CA THR A 229 -3.75 -15.89 -0.79
C THR A 229 -3.93 -17.40 -0.82
N SER A 230 -4.83 -17.94 -0.01
CA SER A 230 -5.16 -19.36 -0.03
C SER A 230 -6.02 -19.79 -1.21
N ARG A 231 -6.64 -18.84 -1.93
CA ARG A 231 -7.69 -19.09 -2.93
C ARG A 231 -7.44 -18.43 -4.29
N MET A 232 -6.43 -17.61 -4.41
CA MET A 232 -6.16 -16.78 -5.58
C MET A 232 -4.70 -16.88 -6.00
N THR A 233 -4.42 -16.60 -7.28
CA THR A 233 -3.07 -16.43 -7.80
C THR A 233 -2.50 -15.08 -7.35
N ILE A 234 -1.17 -14.94 -7.38
CA ILE A 234 -0.50 -13.70 -6.96
C ILE A 234 -0.89 -12.51 -7.84
N ASP A 235 -1.00 -12.72 -9.16
CA ASP A 235 -1.44 -11.72 -10.12
C ASP A 235 -2.87 -11.25 -9.84
N ALA A 236 -3.76 -12.19 -9.46
CA ALA A 236 -5.13 -11.89 -9.07
C ALA A 236 -5.21 -11.11 -7.73
N VAL A 237 -4.23 -11.28 -6.84
CA VAL A 237 -4.14 -10.44 -5.64
C VAL A 237 -3.56 -9.07 -5.97
N ALA A 238 -2.54 -9.03 -6.83
CA ALA A 238 -1.90 -7.79 -7.23
C ALA A 238 -2.86 -6.79 -7.91
N ILE A 239 -3.87 -7.28 -8.63
CA ILE A 239 -4.86 -6.40 -9.29
C ILE A 239 -5.65 -5.55 -8.28
N PHE A 240 -5.68 -5.90 -7.00
CA PHE A 240 -6.28 -5.06 -5.98
C PHE A 240 -5.55 -3.74 -5.77
N GLU A 241 -4.28 -3.65 -6.15
CA GLU A 241 -3.53 -2.40 -6.08
C GLU A 241 -4.05 -1.36 -7.09
N CYS A 242 -4.77 -1.78 -8.14
CA CYS A 242 -5.48 -0.85 -9.03
C CYS A 242 -6.62 -0.08 -8.34
N LEU A 243 -7.10 -0.56 -7.21
CA LEU A 243 -8.10 0.16 -6.42
C LEU A 243 -7.49 1.25 -5.53
N HIS A 244 -6.18 1.25 -5.34
CA HIS A 244 -5.53 2.19 -4.44
C HIS A 244 -5.70 3.66 -4.91
N PRO A 245 -5.43 4.02 -6.17
CA PRO A 245 -5.67 5.38 -6.66
C PRO A 245 -7.14 5.82 -6.54
N VAL A 246 -8.07 4.90 -6.83
CA VAL A 246 -9.51 5.16 -6.67
C VAL A 246 -9.85 5.47 -5.22
N ALA A 247 -9.31 4.67 -4.29
CA ALA A 247 -9.53 4.84 -2.87
C ALA A 247 -8.89 6.13 -2.33
N THR A 248 -7.71 6.51 -2.84
CA THR A 248 -7.04 7.76 -2.49
C THR A 248 -7.88 8.97 -2.94
N LEU A 249 -8.37 8.96 -4.17
CA LEU A 249 -9.30 9.99 -4.67
C LEU A 249 -10.56 10.11 -3.80
N CYS A 250 -11.18 8.98 -3.45
CA CYS A 250 -12.34 8.98 -2.56
C CYS A 250 -12.00 9.59 -1.19
N SER A 251 -10.82 9.28 -0.66
CA SER A 251 -10.39 9.81 0.63
C SER A 251 -10.03 11.30 0.55
N ASP A 252 -9.46 11.78 -0.56
CA ASP A 252 -9.19 13.20 -0.81
C ASP A 252 -10.48 14.02 -0.78
N ILE A 253 -11.53 13.55 -1.46
CA ILE A 253 -12.83 14.22 -1.46
C ILE A 253 -13.42 14.30 -0.05
N ILE A 254 -13.33 13.21 0.72
CA ILE A 254 -13.90 13.14 2.07
C ILE A 254 -13.11 14.01 3.05
N LEU A 255 -11.78 13.97 2.99
CA LEU A 255 -10.91 14.61 3.98
C LEU A 255 -10.48 16.02 3.60
N GLN A 256 -10.21 16.26 2.33
CA GLN A 256 -9.69 17.54 1.82
C GLN A 256 -10.76 18.38 1.13
N LYS A 257 -11.98 17.82 0.94
CA LYS A 257 -13.08 18.47 0.22
C LYS A 257 -12.71 18.84 -1.22
N ASP A 258 -11.82 18.09 -1.84
CA ASP A 258 -11.51 18.24 -3.25
C ASP A 258 -12.75 17.94 -4.10
N VAL A 259 -12.85 18.62 -5.25
CA VAL A 259 -13.96 18.43 -6.20
C VAL A 259 -13.54 17.35 -7.19
N PHE A 260 -14.48 16.45 -7.48
CA PHE A 260 -14.31 15.44 -8.52
C PHE A 260 -14.30 16.11 -9.89
N GLU A 261 -13.23 15.98 -10.62
CA GLU A 261 -13.13 16.47 -11.98
C GLU A 261 -13.53 15.38 -12.98
N TYR A 262 -13.84 15.76 -14.22
CA TYR A 262 -14.25 14.81 -15.27
C TYR A 262 -13.17 13.76 -15.54
N GLU A 263 -11.92 14.17 -15.52
CA GLU A 263 -10.74 13.34 -15.71
C GLU A 263 -10.63 12.25 -14.64
N ASP A 264 -10.95 12.56 -13.40
CA ASP A 264 -10.98 11.60 -12.30
C ASP A 264 -12.04 10.52 -12.53
N ILE A 265 -13.21 10.90 -13.08
CA ILE A 265 -14.28 9.94 -13.41
C ILE A 265 -13.79 8.95 -14.46
N VAL A 266 -13.10 9.42 -15.50
CA VAL A 266 -12.55 8.56 -16.55
C VAL A 266 -11.54 7.59 -15.97
N THR A 267 -10.60 8.10 -15.18
CA THR A 267 -9.56 7.30 -14.51
C THR A 267 -10.17 6.22 -13.62
N VAL A 268 -11.07 6.60 -12.72
CA VAL A 268 -11.77 5.69 -11.80
C VAL A 268 -12.53 4.63 -12.57
N THR A 269 -13.22 5.02 -13.64
CA THR A 269 -13.99 4.08 -14.47
C THR A 269 -13.09 3.07 -15.14
N LEU A 270 -11.99 3.49 -15.75
CA LEU A 270 -11.04 2.57 -16.40
C LEU A 270 -10.39 1.58 -15.42
N LEU A 271 -9.95 2.08 -14.25
CA LEU A 271 -9.39 1.24 -13.20
C LEU A 271 -10.42 0.25 -12.64
N ALA A 272 -11.66 0.68 -12.43
CA ALA A 272 -12.75 -0.18 -11.96
C ALA A 272 -13.10 -1.26 -12.99
N ILE A 273 -13.18 -0.93 -14.28
CA ILE A 273 -13.39 -1.90 -15.36
C ILE A 273 -12.25 -2.91 -15.38
N GLY A 274 -11.00 -2.45 -15.33
CA GLY A 274 -9.83 -3.30 -15.29
C GLY A 274 -9.89 -4.29 -14.13
N TRP A 275 -10.24 -3.80 -12.95
CA TRP A 275 -10.40 -4.61 -11.75
C TRP A 275 -11.57 -5.62 -11.83
N ILE A 276 -12.71 -5.23 -12.41
CA ILE A 276 -13.89 -6.09 -12.56
C ILE A 276 -13.62 -7.22 -13.57
N LEU A 277 -13.02 -6.88 -14.70
CA LEU A 277 -12.77 -7.83 -15.79
C LEU A 277 -11.67 -8.83 -15.45
N TYR A 278 -10.77 -8.52 -14.53
CA TYR A 278 -9.70 -9.44 -14.17
C TYR A 278 -10.22 -10.56 -13.26
N PRO A 279 -10.25 -11.83 -13.74
CA PRO A 279 -10.73 -12.95 -12.95
C PRO A 279 -9.83 -13.20 -11.73
N LYS A 280 -10.46 -13.32 -10.57
CA LYS A 280 -9.80 -13.39 -9.26
C LYS A 280 -9.75 -14.80 -8.67
N ARG A 281 -10.33 -15.76 -9.36
CA ARG A 281 -10.37 -17.16 -8.91
C ARG A 281 -9.49 -18.04 -9.81
N ASN A 282 -8.80 -18.99 -9.19
CA ASN A 282 -8.28 -20.14 -9.94
C ASN A 282 -9.50 -20.94 -10.45
N ILE A 283 -9.60 -21.11 -11.74
CA ILE A 283 -10.52 -22.06 -12.37
C ILE A 283 -9.98 -23.47 -12.10
#